data_9f42f6ddaa954db21cdace75c9867fd9
#
_entry.id   9f42f6ddaa954db21cdace75c9867fd9
#
_cell.length_a   1.000
_cell.length_b   1.000
_cell.length_c   1.000
_cell.angle_alpha   90.00
_cell.angle_beta   90.00
_cell.angle_gamma   90.00
#
_symmetry.space_group_name_H-M   'P 1'
#
loop_
_entity.id
_entity.type
_entity.pdbx_description
1 polymer ?
#
loop_
_entity_poly.entity_id
_entity_poly.type
_entity_poly.pdbx_seq_one_letter_code
_entity_poly.pdbx_strand_id
1 'polypeptide(L)'
;GVNFDKKEDGEFDLHKEGGHSEFRILHHKDNTGAEIQTSLIEAVKQHPNITVLTDHYAVEIITQHHQGIIVTRHTPGIKCYGAYVLNEATGEVDTFLSKVTIMATGGCEAVYRHTTNPLVATGDGIAMVYRAKGAVKDMEFIQFHPTALFHPGDRPSFLITEAMRGYGGVLRTKDGKEFMQKYDPRLSLAPRDIVARAIDNEMKQRGEDHVYLDVTHKDPEETKKHFPNI
;
A
#
# COMPACT_ATOMS: atom_id res chain seq x y z
N GLY A 1 2.64 16.86 13.26
CA GLY A 1 1.68 17.76 12.61
C GLY A 1 0.43 17.04 12.06
N VAL A 2 0.36 15.71 12.20
CA VAL A 2 -0.80 14.93 11.70
C VAL A 2 -2.03 15.18 12.59
N ASN A 3 -3.17 15.46 11.96
CA ASN A 3 -4.44 15.69 12.63
C ASN A 3 -5.21 14.39 12.78
N PHE A 4 -4.90 13.60 13.80
CA PHE A 4 -5.69 12.42 14.13
C PHE A 4 -7.00 12.80 14.83
N ASP A 5 -8.04 12.00 14.59
CA ASP A 5 -9.35 12.21 15.17
C ASP A 5 -9.31 12.08 16.70
N LYS A 6 -10.14 12.90 17.36
CA LYS A 6 -10.23 12.97 18.81
C LYS A 6 -11.66 12.88 19.26
N LYS A 7 -11.86 12.32 20.44
CA LYS A 7 -13.12 12.33 21.18
C LYS A 7 -13.42 13.72 21.74
N GLU A 8 -14.64 13.89 22.24
CA GLU A 8 -15.09 15.14 22.88
C GLU A 8 -14.24 15.56 24.09
N ASP A 9 -13.63 14.59 24.79
CA ASP A 9 -12.73 14.81 25.93
C ASP A 9 -11.29 15.21 25.52
N GLY A 10 -10.99 15.25 24.22
CA GLY A 10 -9.68 15.60 23.65
C GLY A 10 -8.71 14.42 23.53
N GLU A 11 -9.02 13.24 24.04
CA GLU A 11 -8.24 12.02 23.84
C GLU A 11 -8.36 11.52 22.39
N PHE A 12 -7.35 10.76 21.94
CA PHE A 12 -7.41 10.17 20.61
C PHE A 12 -8.56 9.17 20.49
N ASP A 13 -9.31 9.29 19.41
CA ASP A 13 -10.26 8.27 19.00
C ASP A 13 -9.50 7.11 18.36
N LEU A 14 -9.51 5.96 19.02
CA LEU A 14 -8.76 4.81 18.57
C LEU A 14 -9.69 3.78 17.93
N HIS A 15 -9.31 3.32 16.76
CA HIS A 15 -10.00 2.23 16.07
C HIS A 15 -9.33 0.87 16.28
N LYS A 16 -10.07 -0.17 15.97
CA LYS A 16 -9.64 -1.56 15.93
C LYS A 16 -9.98 -2.14 14.56
N GLU A 17 -9.01 -2.77 13.95
CA GLU A 17 -9.17 -3.44 12.66
C GLU A 17 -9.19 -4.96 12.83
N GLY A 18 -9.49 -5.68 11.74
CA GLY A 18 -9.49 -7.14 11.72
C GLY A 18 -8.15 -7.72 12.20
N GLY A 19 -8.21 -8.74 13.07
CA GLY A 19 -7.03 -9.36 13.65
C GLY A 19 -6.41 -8.64 14.85
N HIS A 20 -6.88 -7.43 15.22
CA HIS A 20 -6.39 -6.74 16.41
C HIS A 20 -7.14 -7.17 17.68
N SER A 21 -6.42 -7.33 18.80
CA SER A 21 -7.01 -7.58 20.11
C SER A 21 -7.52 -6.29 20.78
N GLU A 22 -6.85 -5.15 20.51
CA GLU A 22 -7.07 -3.88 21.21
C GLU A 22 -7.39 -2.74 20.24
N PHE A 23 -8.08 -1.69 20.74
CA PHE A 23 -8.25 -0.41 20.08
C PHE A 23 -6.95 0.39 20.17
N ARG A 24 -6.18 0.48 19.10
CA ARG A 24 -4.84 1.08 19.09
C ARG A 24 -4.50 1.83 17.81
N ILE A 25 -5.42 1.90 16.85
CA ILE A 25 -5.19 2.51 15.56
C ILE A 25 -5.58 3.98 15.62
N LEU A 26 -4.60 4.86 15.46
CA LEU A 26 -4.83 6.28 15.16
C LEU A 26 -5.37 6.41 13.75
N HIS A 27 -6.38 7.24 13.57
CA HIS A 27 -7.00 7.45 12.27
C HIS A 27 -7.39 8.92 12.05
N HIS A 28 -7.59 9.27 10.79
CA HIS A 28 -8.25 10.49 10.36
C HIS A 28 -9.36 10.09 9.41
N LYS A 29 -10.59 10.04 9.90
CA LYS A 29 -11.77 9.56 9.14
C LYS A 29 -11.45 8.22 8.44
N ASP A 30 -11.69 8.16 7.12
CA ASP A 30 -11.41 7.00 6.25
C ASP A 30 -10.21 7.21 5.31
N ASN A 31 -9.42 8.29 5.51
CA ASN A 31 -8.29 8.66 4.65
C ASN A 31 -6.99 8.96 5.42
N THR A 32 -6.74 8.25 6.50
CA THR A 32 -5.58 8.40 7.39
C THR A 32 -4.25 8.49 6.63
N GLY A 33 -4.06 7.65 5.61
CA GLY A 33 -2.84 7.65 4.81
C GLY A 33 -2.59 8.98 4.09
N ALA A 34 -3.61 9.59 3.53
CA ALA A 34 -3.53 10.88 2.84
C ALA A 34 -3.16 12.00 3.83
N GLU A 35 -3.76 12.02 5.01
CA GLU A 35 -3.45 13.00 6.06
C GLU A 35 -1.99 12.90 6.53
N ILE A 36 -1.52 11.67 6.79
CA ILE A 36 -0.11 11.43 7.18
C ILE A 36 0.83 11.91 6.08
N GLN A 37 0.56 11.55 4.83
CA GLN A 37 1.39 11.92 3.69
C GLN A 37 1.46 13.44 3.52
N THR A 38 0.34 14.15 3.58
CA THR A 38 0.27 15.60 3.45
C THR A 38 1.08 16.28 4.55
N SER A 39 0.87 15.89 5.80
CA SER A 39 1.60 16.45 6.95
C SER A 39 3.10 16.21 6.86
N LEU A 40 3.53 15.02 6.41
CA LEU A 40 4.95 14.71 6.23
C LEU A 40 5.57 15.51 5.08
N ILE A 41 4.88 15.68 3.96
CA ILE A 41 5.35 16.49 2.83
C ILE A 41 5.56 17.94 3.26
N GLU A 42 4.65 18.51 4.02
CA GLU A 42 4.79 19.87 4.55
C GLU A 42 5.98 20.01 5.48
N ALA A 43 6.16 19.08 6.41
CA ALA A 43 7.31 19.05 7.32
C ALA A 43 8.64 18.93 6.55
N VAL A 44 8.70 18.06 5.54
CA VAL A 44 9.87 17.88 4.69
C VAL A 44 10.22 19.16 3.92
N LYS A 45 9.22 19.84 3.31
CA LYS A 45 9.42 21.09 2.57
C LYS A 45 9.96 22.23 3.46
N GLN A 46 9.63 22.23 4.74
CA GLN A 46 10.08 23.24 5.70
C GLN A 46 11.46 22.93 6.30
N HIS A 47 11.97 21.71 6.12
CA HIS A 47 13.23 21.30 6.78
C HIS A 47 14.46 21.75 5.98
N PRO A 48 15.37 22.55 6.58
CA PRO A 48 16.46 23.22 5.85
C PRO A 48 17.51 22.28 5.25
N ASN A 49 17.61 21.06 5.78
CA ASN A 49 18.61 20.07 5.33
C ASN A 49 18.02 19.01 4.41
N ILE A 50 16.78 19.17 3.93
CA ILE A 50 16.14 18.22 3.02
C ILE A 50 15.93 18.92 1.67
N THR A 51 16.46 18.32 0.62
CA THR A 51 16.17 18.72 -0.76
C THR A 51 15.26 17.69 -1.39
N VAL A 52 14.10 18.11 -1.88
CA VAL A 52 13.16 17.26 -2.60
C VAL A 52 13.33 17.52 -4.09
N LEU A 53 13.59 16.48 -4.84
CA LEU A 53 13.69 16.53 -6.29
C LEU A 53 12.48 15.80 -6.87
N THR A 54 11.54 16.56 -7.44
CA THR A 54 10.43 16.03 -8.25
C THR A 54 10.90 15.84 -9.69
N ASP A 55 10.18 15.03 -10.45
CA ASP A 55 10.49 14.76 -11.86
C ASP A 55 11.93 14.20 -12.05
N HIS A 56 12.36 13.41 -11.06
CA HIS A 56 13.65 12.75 -11.06
C HIS A 56 13.46 11.25 -10.85
N TYR A 57 13.99 10.47 -11.77
CA TYR A 57 13.85 9.01 -11.78
C TYR A 57 15.18 8.32 -11.50
N ALA A 58 15.25 7.53 -10.41
CA ALA A 58 16.45 6.75 -10.11
C ALA A 58 16.58 5.60 -11.12
N VAL A 59 17.69 5.60 -11.87
CA VAL A 59 17.95 4.65 -12.96
C VAL A 59 18.72 3.44 -12.48
N GLU A 60 19.79 3.67 -11.69
CA GLU A 60 20.70 2.61 -11.28
C GLU A 60 21.43 2.95 -9.98
N ILE A 61 21.72 1.94 -9.16
CA ILE A 61 22.55 2.07 -7.96
C ILE A 61 24.02 2.01 -8.36
N ILE A 62 24.82 2.98 -7.92
CA ILE A 62 26.26 3.04 -8.23
C ILE A 62 27.01 2.12 -7.26
N THR A 63 27.73 1.15 -7.81
CA THR A 63 28.57 0.20 -7.07
C THR A 63 29.99 0.17 -7.67
N GLN A 64 30.89 -0.65 -7.12
CA GLN A 64 32.25 -0.87 -7.69
C GLN A 64 32.19 -1.34 -9.15
N HIS A 65 31.09 -1.91 -9.62
CA HIS A 65 30.92 -2.30 -11.01
C HIS A 65 31.10 -1.10 -11.96
N HIS A 66 30.60 0.06 -11.59
CA HIS A 66 30.76 1.30 -12.36
C HIS A 66 32.21 1.87 -12.35
N GLN A 67 33.07 1.29 -11.53
CA GLN A 67 34.52 1.59 -11.50
C GLN A 67 35.36 0.55 -12.25
N GLY A 68 34.72 -0.31 -13.05
CA GLY A 68 35.40 -1.37 -13.82
C GLY A 68 35.68 -2.66 -13.04
N ILE A 69 35.21 -2.78 -11.81
CA ILE A 69 35.35 -4.00 -10.99
C ILE A 69 34.18 -4.95 -11.28
N ILE A 70 34.48 -6.20 -11.59
CA ILE A 70 33.44 -7.23 -11.78
C ILE A 70 32.80 -7.53 -10.43
N VAL A 71 31.52 -7.18 -10.31
CA VAL A 71 30.72 -7.46 -9.12
C VAL A 71 29.74 -8.58 -9.41
N THR A 72 29.80 -9.62 -8.58
CA THR A 72 28.86 -10.75 -8.62
C THR A 72 28.14 -10.85 -7.26
N ARG A 73 27.08 -11.67 -7.18
CA ARG A 73 26.39 -11.92 -5.90
C ARG A 73 27.28 -12.57 -4.82
N HIS A 74 28.46 -13.06 -5.18
CA HIS A 74 29.43 -13.67 -4.26
C HIS A 74 30.59 -12.70 -3.92
N THR A 75 30.60 -11.51 -4.52
CA THR A 75 31.63 -10.50 -4.23
C THR A 75 31.46 -10.00 -2.80
N PRO A 76 32.46 -10.17 -1.91
CA PRO A 76 32.35 -9.65 -0.55
C PRO A 76 32.46 -8.13 -0.53
N GLY A 77 31.78 -7.49 0.42
CA GLY A 77 31.93 -6.05 0.65
C GLY A 77 31.46 -5.17 -0.51
N ILE A 78 30.38 -5.54 -1.20
CA ILE A 78 29.76 -4.66 -2.19
C ILE A 78 29.36 -3.36 -1.51
N LYS A 79 29.76 -2.23 -2.11
CA LYS A 79 29.49 -0.88 -1.61
C LYS A 79 28.54 -0.16 -2.55
N CYS A 80 27.59 0.55 -1.97
CA CYS A 80 26.78 1.53 -2.66
C CYS A 80 27.45 2.90 -2.51
N TYR A 81 27.60 3.62 -3.60
CA TYR A 81 28.16 4.96 -3.63
C TYR A 81 27.13 6.05 -3.90
N GLY A 82 25.90 5.66 -4.24
CA GLY A 82 24.81 6.55 -4.60
C GLY A 82 23.97 5.98 -5.74
N ALA A 83 23.42 6.85 -6.56
CA ALA A 83 22.57 6.47 -7.69
C ALA A 83 22.79 7.38 -8.91
N TYR A 84 22.55 6.83 -10.10
CA TYR A 84 22.29 7.61 -11.30
C TYR A 84 20.80 7.96 -11.32
N VAL A 85 20.52 9.22 -11.62
CA VAL A 85 19.16 9.76 -11.57
C VAL A 85 18.89 10.55 -12.85
N LEU A 86 17.87 10.17 -13.58
CA LEU A 86 17.38 10.89 -14.73
C LEU A 86 16.58 12.11 -14.27
N ASN A 87 16.96 13.26 -14.75
CA ASN A 87 16.14 14.48 -14.68
C ASN A 87 15.19 14.47 -15.89
N GLU A 88 13.90 14.24 -15.65
CA GLU A 88 12.92 14.12 -16.74
C GLU A 88 12.70 15.43 -17.50
N ALA A 89 12.95 16.57 -16.87
CA ALA A 89 12.80 17.87 -17.50
C ALA A 89 13.89 18.17 -18.53
N THR A 90 15.14 17.72 -18.26
CA THR A 90 16.29 17.96 -19.15
C THR A 90 16.64 16.76 -20.03
N GLY A 91 16.22 15.56 -19.63
CA GLY A 91 16.63 14.29 -20.25
C GLY A 91 18.07 13.87 -19.90
N GLU A 92 18.73 14.56 -18.98
CA GLU A 92 20.10 14.27 -18.55
C GLU A 92 20.11 13.30 -17.37
N VAL A 93 21.17 12.50 -17.27
CA VAL A 93 21.39 11.59 -16.14
C VAL A 93 22.46 12.15 -15.22
N ASP A 94 22.06 12.51 -14.02
CA ASP A 94 22.91 13.05 -12.98
C ASP A 94 23.48 11.95 -12.06
N THR A 95 24.66 12.22 -11.50
CA THR A 95 25.32 11.35 -10.52
C THR A 95 25.13 11.89 -9.11
N PHE A 96 24.34 11.20 -8.30
CA PHE A 96 24.17 11.52 -6.88
C PHE A 96 25.03 10.59 -6.03
N LEU A 97 26.08 11.14 -5.41
CA LEU A 97 26.93 10.39 -4.48
C LEU A 97 26.47 10.58 -3.04
N SER A 98 26.45 9.50 -2.29
CA SER A 98 26.00 9.50 -0.90
C SER A 98 26.76 8.51 -0.03
N LYS A 99 26.88 8.81 1.26
CA LYS A 99 27.42 7.86 2.25
C LYS A 99 26.42 6.75 2.60
N VAL A 100 25.13 7.05 2.49
CA VAL A 100 24.03 6.13 2.74
C VAL A 100 22.96 6.35 1.67
N THR A 101 22.46 5.28 1.08
CA THR A 101 21.33 5.31 0.15
C THR A 101 20.19 4.48 0.75
N ILE A 102 19.03 5.12 0.95
CA ILE A 102 17.83 4.46 1.45
C ILE A 102 16.92 4.17 0.27
N MET A 103 16.59 2.90 0.06
CA MET A 103 15.64 2.46 -0.95
C MET A 103 14.24 2.43 -0.33
N ALA A 104 13.39 3.38 -0.73
CA ALA A 104 12.00 3.51 -0.28
C ALA A 104 11.06 3.66 -1.48
N THR A 105 11.27 2.84 -2.50
CA THR A 105 10.68 2.97 -3.86
C THR A 105 9.32 2.30 -4.01
N GLY A 106 8.72 1.83 -2.92
CA GLY A 106 7.45 1.09 -2.96
C GLY A 106 7.62 -0.33 -3.52
N GLY A 107 6.50 -0.93 -3.88
CA GLY A 107 6.42 -2.31 -4.32
C GLY A 107 6.37 -2.48 -5.84
N CYS A 108 5.79 -3.60 -6.29
CA CYS A 108 5.71 -3.99 -7.70
C CYS A 108 4.28 -4.38 -8.14
N GLU A 109 3.28 -3.92 -7.43
CA GLU A 109 1.89 -4.36 -7.59
C GLU A 109 1.27 -3.95 -8.92
N ALA A 110 1.90 -3.02 -9.67
CA ALA A 110 1.49 -2.67 -11.04
C ALA A 110 1.61 -3.85 -12.02
N VAL A 111 2.30 -4.95 -11.66
CA VAL A 111 2.34 -6.20 -12.43
C VAL A 111 0.96 -6.88 -12.49
N TYR A 112 0.11 -6.64 -11.48
CA TYR A 112 -1.23 -7.21 -11.43
C TYR A 112 -2.23 -6.36 -12.21
N ARG A 113 -3.21 -7.03 -12.83
CA ARG A 113 -4.29 -6.36 -13.56
C ARG A 113 -5.12 -5.46 -12.66
N HIS A 114 -5.45 -5.95 -11.46
CA HIS A 114 -6.18 -5.22 -10.44
C HIS A 114 -5.23 -4.91 -9.28
N THR A 115 -5.06 -3.65 -8.98
CA THR A 115 -4.21 -3.17 -7.88
C THR A 115 -4.85 -1.94 -7.25
N THR A 116 -4.72 -1.80 -5.95
CA THR A 116 -5.10 -0.59 -5.20
C THR A 116 -3.93 0.37 -5.00
N ASN A 117 -2.73 -0.03 -5.43
CA ASN A 117 -1.53 0.81 -5.36
C ASN A 117 -1.40 1.75 -6.56
N PRO A 118 -0.69 2.87 -6.41
CA PRO A 118 -0.38 3.77 -7.51
C PRO A 118 0.32 3.04 -8.67
N LEU A 119 0.08 3.47 -9.89
CA LEU A 119 0.66 2.84 -11.09
C LEU A 119 2.19 2.91 -11.16
N VAL A 120 2.80 3.79 -10.38
CA VAL A 120 4.26 3.90 -10.22
C VAL A 120 4.86 2.76 -9.38
N ALA A 121 4.05 1.88 -8.79
CA ALA A 121 4.52 0.70 -8.05
C ALA A 121 4.95 -0.42 -9.03
N THR A 122 5.99 -0.15 -9.81
CA THR A 122 6.50 -0.98 -10.92
C THR A 122 7.67 -1.89 -10.54
N GLY A 123 8.17 -1.80 -9.29
CA GLY A 123 9.25 -2.63 -8.78
C GLY A 123 10.65 -2.18 -9.19
N ASP A 124 10.81 -0.95 -9.62
CA ASP A 124 12.09 -0.42 -10.13
C ASP A 124 13.21 -0.49 -9.10
N GLY A 125 12.92 -0.15 -7.83
CA GLY A 125 13.89 -0.28 -6.75
C GLY A 125 14.34 -1.71 -6.49
N ILE A 126 13.42 -2.66 -6.57
CA ILE A 126 13.72 -4.10 -6.46
C ILE A 126 14.66 -4.51 -7.61
N ALA A 127 14.35 -4.09 -8.83
CA ALA A 127 15.17 -4.35 -10.02
C ALA A 127 16.57 -3.73 -9.89
N MET A 128 16.66 -2.48 -9.42
CA MET A 128 17.95 -1.82 -9.18
C MET A 128 18.81 -2.56 -8.16
N VAL A 129 18.22 -2.98 -7.02
CA VAL A 129 18.94 -3.77 -6.00
C VAL A 129 19.40 -5.12 -6.58
N TYR A 130 18.55 -5.78 -7.35
CA TYR A 130 18.91 -7.05 -8.01
C TYR A 130 20.07 -6.87 -8.98
N ARG A 131 20.06 -5.81 -9.83
CA ARG A 131 21.17 -5.50 -10.75
C ARG A 131 22.45 -5.17 -10.01
N ALA A 132 22.35 -4.45 -8.90
CA ALA A 132 23.48 -4.14 -8.00
C ALA A 132 24.00 -5.37 -7.22
N LYS A 133 23.44 -6.56 -7.45
CA LYS A 133 23.78 -7.83 -6.78
C LYS A 133 23.42 -7.85 -5.28
N GLY A 134 22.55 -6.96 -4.85
CA GLY A 134 21.95 -7.00 -3.53
C GLY A 134 21.01 -8.21 -3.36
N ALA A 135 20.77 -8.59 -2.11
CA ALA A 135 19.86 -9.68 -1.80
C ALA A 135 18.40 -9.23 -1.98
N VAL A 136 17.63 -9.99 -2.75
CA VAL A 136 16.18 -9.86 -2.89
C VAL A 136 15.55 -11.15 -2.37
N LYS A 137 14.59 -11.03 -1.46
CA LYS A 137 13.94 -12.16 -0.79
C LYS A 137 12.43 -12.02 -0.79
N ASP A 138 11.76 -13.14 -0.60
CA ASP A 138 10.34 -13.23 -0.25
C ASP A 138 9.42 -12.57 -1.29
N MET A 139 9.84 -12.57 -2.57
CA MET A 139 9.12 -11.96 -3.68
C MET A 139 7.77 -12.61 -3.99
N GLU A 140 7.55 -13.83 -3.50
CA GLU A 140 6.29 -14.55 -3.57
C GLU A 140 5.22 -14.03 -2.60
N PHE A 141 5.62 -13.29 -1.57
CA PHE A 141 4.68 -12.77 -0.58
C PHE A 141 4.12 -11.42 -1.01
N ILE A 142 2.96 -11.46 -1.62
CA ILE A 142 2.16 -10.28 -1.98
C ILE A 142 0.87 -10.31 -1.16
N GLN A 143 0.56 -9.20 -0.47
CA GLN A 143 -0.72 -9.06 0.22
C GLN A 143 -1.78 -8.55 -0.75
N PHE A 144 -2.84 -9.33 -0.94
CA PHE A 144 -4.02 -8.90 -1.65
C PHE A 144 -5.00 -8.26 -0.68
N HIS A 145 -5.41 -7.01 -0.95
CA HIS A 145 -6.45 -6.36 -0.17
C HIS A 145 -7.80 -6.96 -0.52
N PRO A 146 -8.59 -7.44 0.46
CA PRO A 146 -9.82 -8.18 0.17
C PRO A 146 -10.97 -7.31 -0.37
N THR A 147 -10.93 -5.99 -0.14
CA THR A 147 -12.03 -5.07 -0.48
C THR A 147 -11.55 -3.94 -1.38
N ALA A 148 -11.27 -4.25 -2.63
CA ALA A 148 -11.13 -3.28 -3.71
C ALA A 148 -12.50 -3.08 -4.38
N LEU A 149 -12.90 -1.83 -4.68
CA LEU A 149 -14.14 -1.53 -5.37
C LEU A 149 -14.12 -2.13 -6.77
N PHE A 150 -15.13 -2.90 -7.10
CA PHE A 150 -15.32 -3.43 -8.44
C PHE A 150 -15.92 -2.36 -9.36
N HIS A 151 -15.06 -1.71 -10.11
CA HIS A 151 -15.44 -0.79 -11.18
C HIS A 151 -14.60 -1.10 -12.42
N PRO A 152 -15.17 -1.78 -13.44
CA PRO A 152 -14.43 -2.18 -14.62
C PRO A 152 -13.82 -0.99 -15.35
N GLY A 153 -12.52 -1.04 -15.60
CA GLY A 153 -11.77 0.02 -16.28
C GLY A 153 -10.97 0.92 -15.35
N ASP A 154 -11.28 0.99 -14.08
CA ASP A 154 -10.50 1.79 -13.13
C ASP A 154 -9.14 1.14 -12.79
N ARG A 155 -8.10 1.95 -12.88
CA ARG A 155 -6.75 1.55 -12.48
C ARG A 155 -5.96 2.76 -11.97
N PRO A 156 -5.55 2.79 -10.71
CA PRO A 156 -5.76 1.76 -9.68
C PRO A 156 -7.24 1.63 -9.27
N SER A 157 -7.60 0.45 -8.76
CA SER A 157 -8.92 0.24 -8.14
C SER A 157 -9.03 1.01 -6.84
N PHE A 158 -10.21 1.58 -6.56
CA PHE A 158 -10.45 2.27 -5.29
C PHE A 158 -10.40 1.27 -4.13
N LEU A 159 -9.63 1.60 -3.09
CA LEU A 159 -9.52 0.77 -1.89
C LEU A 159 -10.66 1.11 -0.93
N ILE A 160 -11.52 0.14 -0.64
CA ILE A 160 -12.49 0.25 0.45
C ILE A 160 -11.76 -0.08 1.76
N THR A 161 -11.70 0.88 2.66
CA THR A 161 -10.98 0.75 3.93
C THR A 161 -11.41 -0.48 4.72
N GLU A 162 -10.48 -1.14 5.39
CA GLU A 162 -10.77 -2.26 6.30
C GLU A 162 -11.70 -1.86 7.46
N ALA A 163 -11.68 -0.59 7.84
CA ALA A 163 -12.58 -0.04 8.84
C ALA A 163 -14.06 -0.29 8.50
N MET A 164 -14.44 -0.37 7.21
CA MET A 164 -15.80 -0.71 6.80
C MET A 164 -16.23 -2.11 7.28
N ARG A 165 -15.32 -3.10 7.25
CA ARG A 165 -15.59 -4.43 7.83
C ARG A 165 -15.64 -4.36 9.36
N GLY A 166 -14.75 -3.56 9.98
CA GLY A 166 -14.75 -3.29 11.42
C GLY A 166 -16.04 -2.59 11.90
N TYR A 167 -16.60 -1.71 11.08
CA TYR A 167 -17.88 -1.03 11.33
C TYR A 167 -19.08 -1.99 11.28
N GLY A 168 -18.90 -3.16 10.69
CA GLY A 168 -19.92 -4.21 10.61
C GLY A 168 -20.30 -4.61 9.19
N GLY A 169 -19.46 -4.27 8.19
CA GLY A 169 -19.67 -4.70 6.81
C GLY A 169 -19.65 -6.23 6.68
N VAL A 170 -20.65 -6.78 6.01
CA VAL A 170 -20.86 -8.22 5.83
C VAL A 170 -20.62 -8.59 4.36
N LEU A 171 -19.75 -9.57 4.15
CA LEU A 171 -19.46 -10.08 2.80
C LEU A 171 -20.58 -11.01 2.32
N ARG A 172 -21.17 -10.67 1.17
CA ARG A 172 -22.27 -11.42 0.56
C ARG A 172 -22.00 -11.71 -0.91
N THR A 173 -22.46 -12.85 -1.36
CA THR A 173 -22.55 -13.22 -2.77
C THR A 173 -23.60 -12.37 -3.49
N LYS A 174 -23.64 -12.41 -4.82
CA LYS A 174 -24.63 -11.66 -5.63
C LYS A 174 -26.09 -12.02 -5.31
N ASP A 175 -26.35 -13.24 -4.84
CA ASP A 175 -27.68 -13.68 -4.37
C ASP A 175 -27.96 -13.31 -2.90
N GLY A 176 -27.13 -12.45 -2.29
CA GLY A 176 -27.33 -11.88 -0.95
C GLY A 176 -26.92 -12.79 0.22
N LYS A 177 -26.35 -13.97 -0.04
CA LYS A 177 -25.98 -14.92 1.01
C LYS A 177 -24.63 -14.61 1.62
N GLU A 178 -24.53 -14.68 2.92
CA GLU A 178 -23.25 -14.66 3.63
C GLU A 178 -22.47 -15.95 3.35
N PHE A 179 -21.16 -15.85 3.21
CA PHE A 179 -20.34 -17.01 2.90
C PHE A 179 -19.14 -17.22 3.83
N MET A 180 -18.71 -16.20 4.57
CA MET A 180 -17.50 -16.27 5.39
C MET A 180 -17.52 -17.35 6.47
N GLN A 181 -18.69 -17.76 6.95
CA GLN A 181 -18.85 -18.86 7.92
C GLN A 181 -18.30 -20.22 7.42
N LYS A 182 -18.10 -20.39 6.10
CA LYS A 182 -17.49 -21.59 5.53
C LYS A 182 -15.95 -21.60 5.68
N TYR A 183 -15.36 -20.42 5.93
CA TYR A 183 -13.92 -20.20 5.84
C TYR A 183 -13.27 -19.87 7.19
N ASP A 184 -13.93 -19.06 8.03
CA ASP A 184 -13.37 -18.64 9.31
C ASP A 184 -14.48 -18.24 10.31
N PRO A 185 -14.38 -18.66 11.59
CA PRO A 185 -15.37 -18.30 12.61
C PRO A 185 -15.42 -16.81 12.93
N ARG A 186 -14.40 -16.03 12.60
CA ARG A 186 -14.39 -14.55 12.75
C ARG A 186 -15.15 -13.84 11.63
N LEU A 187 -15.70 -14.58 10.66
CA LEU A 187 -16.48 -14.08 9.54
C LEU A 187 -15.75 -12.98 8.75
N SER A 188 -16.42 -11.88 8.46
CA SER A 188 -15.83 -10.75 7.71
C SER A 188 -14.68 -10.04 8.44
N LEU A 189 -14.46 -10.32 9.73
CA LEU A 189 -13.33 -9.83 10.54
C LEU A 189 -12.12 -10.77 10.57
N ALA A 190 -12.14 -11.85 9.79
CA ALA A 190 -10.98 -12.71 9.61
C ALA A 190 -9.79 -11.91 9.01
N PRO A 191 -8.54 -12.39 9.20
CA PRO A 191 -7.36 -11.80 8.57
C PRO A 191 -7.49 -11.63 7.05
N ARG A 192 -6.82 -10.61 6.51
CA ARG A 192 -6.93 -10.21 5.09
C ARG A 192 -6.70 -11.35 4.11
N ASP A 193 -5.71 -12.19 4.37
CA ASP A 193 -5.37 -13.33 3.50
C ASP A 193 -6.49 -14.37 3.45
N ILE A 194 -7.15 -14.65 4.57
CA ILE A 194 -8.29 -15.57 4.64
C ILE A 194 -9.47 -14.98 3.88
N VAL A 195 -9.78 -13.71 4.12
CA VAL A 195 -10.90 -13.01 3.44
C VAL A 195 -10.67 -12.94 1.94
N ALA A 196 -9.46 -12.55 1.50
CA ALA A 196 -9.13 -12.44 0.08
C ALA A 196 -9.27 -13.80 -0.64
N ARG A 197 -8.74 -14.89 -0.03
CA ARG A 197 -8.91 -16.24 -0.58
C ARG A 197 -10.36 -16.72 -0.59
N ALA A 198 -11.14 -16.38 0.43
CA ALA A 198 -12.55 -16.73 0.48
C ALA A 198 -13.35 -16.05 -0.64
N ILE A 199 -13.11 -14.74 -0.85
CA ILE A 199 -13.74 -13.98 -1.95
C ILE A 199 -13.35 -14.58 -3.31
N ASP A 200 -12.06 -14.80 -3.56
CA ASP A 200 -11.56 -15.38 -4.82
C ASP A 200 -12.20 -16.76 -5.09
N ASN A 201 -12.30 -17.59 -4.05
CA ASN A 201 -12.90 -18.92 -4.17
C ASN A 201 -14.41 -18.84 -4.47
N GLU A 202 -15.17 -18.00 -3.77
CA GLU A 202 -16.63 -17.83 -4.06
C GLU A 202 -16.85 -17.30 -5.47
N MET A 203 -16.08 -16.30 -5.91
CA MET A 203 -16.17 -15.78 -7.27
C MET A 203 -15.90 -16.86 -8.32
N LYS A 204 -14.84 -17.66 -8.15
CA LYS A 204 -14.49 -18.76 -9.06
C LYS A 204 -15.53 -19.85 -9.10
N GLN A 205 -16.04 -20.29 -7.94
CA GLN A 205 -17.07 -21.34 -7.87
C GLN A 205 -18.38 -20.94 -8.53
N ARG A 206 -18.71 -19.65 -8.49
CA ARG A 206 -19.98 -19.13 -9.00
C ARG A 206 -19.87 -18.55 -10.43
N GLY A 207 -18.65 -18.38 -10.94
CA GLY A 207 -18.42 -17.67 -12.20
C GLY A 207 -18.78 -16.19 -12.10
N GLU A 208 -18.67 -15.60 -10.91
CA GLU A 208 -18.95 -14.20 -10.61
C GLU A 208 -17.67 -13.37 -10.62
N ASP A 209 -17.80 -12.07 -10.90
CA ASP A 209 -16.67 -11.14 -11.02
C ASP A 209 -16.51 -10.22 -9.79
N HIS A 210 -17.47 -10.22 -8.88
CA HIS A 210 -17.42 -9.49 -7.61
C HIS A 210 -18.35 -10.10 -6.56
N VAL A 211 -18.16 -9.65 -5.32
CA VAL A 211 -19.06 -9.89 -4.16
C VAL A 211 -19.49 -8.54 -3.60
N TYR A 212 -20.46 -8.53 -2.70
CA TYR A 212 -20.89 -7.32 -2.00
C TYR A 212 -20.26 -7.23 -0.61
N LEU A 213 -19.91 -6.00 -0.22
CA LEU A 213 -19.67 -5.64 1.17
C LEU A 213 -20.89 -4.84 1.65
N ASP A 214 -21.77 -5.53 2.35
CA ASP A 214 -23.09 -5.02 2.73
C ASP A 214 -23.05 -4.32 4.08
N VAL A 215 -23.45 -3.05 4.11
CA VAL A 215 -23.63 -2.21 5.32
C VAL A 215 -25.05 -1.66 5.42
N THR A 216 -26.01 -2.17 4.63
CA THR A 216 -27.38 -1.63 4.56
C THR A 216 -28.18 -1.80 5.86
N HIS A 217 -27.70 -2.63 6.77
CA HIS A 217 -28.25 -2.78 8.11
C HIS A 217 -27.82 -1.68 9.11
N LYS A 218 -26.93 -0.78 8.68
CA LYS A 218 -26.45 0.38 9.45
C LYS A 218 -27.24 1.64 9.08
N ASP A 219 -27.24 2.62 9.98
CA ASP A 219 -27.81 3.93 9.69
C ASP A 219 -27.04 4.62 8.55
N PRO A 220 -27.74 5.08 7.48
CA PRO A 220 -27.08 5.67 6.33
C PRO A 220 -26.33 6.98 6.62
N GLU A 221 -26.90 7.83 7.50
CA GLU A 221 -26.27 9.13 7.81
C GLU A 221 -25.05 8.95 8.70
N GLU A 222 -25.12 8.02 9.65
CA GLU A 222 -23.96 7.65 10.45
C GLU A 222 -22.86 7.02 9.59
N THR A 223 -23.24 6.14 8.66
CA THR A 223 -22.28 5.51 7.72
C THR A 223 -21.57 6.56 6.85
N LYS A 224 -22.29 7.52 6.28
CA LYS A 224 -21.69 8.62 5.51
C LYS A 224 -20.78 9.50 6.35
N LYS A 225 -21.12 9.71 7.64
CA LYS A 225 -20.28 10.47 8.55
C LYS A 225 -18.94 9.77 8.84
N HIS A 226 -18.96 8.44 8.99
CA HIS A 226 -17.76 7.65 9.23
C HIS A 226 -16.89 7.47 7.97
N PHE A 227 -17.53 7.38 6.80
CA PHE A 227 -16.86 7.07 5.53
C PHE A 227 -17.24 8.10 4.45
N PRO A 228 -16.81 9.35 4.61
CA PRO A 228 -17.23 10.44 3.71
C PRO A 228 -16.63 10.35 2.31
N ASN A 229 -15.62 9.50 2.08
CA ASN A 229 -14.95 9.34 0.79
C ASN A 229 -15.32 8.04 0.05
N ILE A 230 -16.21 7.22 0.62
CA ILE A 230 -16.69 5.96 0.03
C ILE A 230 -18.10 6.09 -0.53
#